data_6d6d6a8d7e280d006504424ecb71c3d4
#
_entry.id   6d6d6a8d7e280d006504424ecb71c3d4
#
_cell.length_a   1.000
_cell.length_b   1.000
_cell.length_c   1.000
_cell.angle_alpha   90.00
_cell.angle_beta   90.00
_cell.angle_gamma   90.00
#
_symmetry.space_group_name_H-M   'P 1'
#
loop_
_entity.id
_entity.type
_entity.pdbx_description
1 polymer ?
#
loop_
_entity_poly.entity_id
_entity_poly.type
_entity_poly.pdbx_seq_one_letter_code
_entity_poly.pdbx_strand_id
1 'polypeptide(L)'
;VTVCAETPETNLAIINELKELGYNGEAIQIYNEVIYDRFVDNVNIDQLLNILPKSNYYLMGVVEDFSKLKKMHECNIDTNNISYNDLFGLNRREVFGNKIFLNKLEVTVTHKCSLKCRKCVSGMQYFDKPTDFDVDQIIKDYGRALKLIDWVDRIVIIGGEPFICQDLGRLLEEMHNDPNTRRKVGAIKIITNGTVIPCQRVLQAIHDYDVTIWISNYGEKSKKICELIEAFRKEEINYSILNIKSWSDVIQLNNERKIQSEECLINRRKNDCVTRCRTIAGGKFYLCSLLKTMDCLGITPFTSSDYVDLYAEDARDKISKMLDMKRPLPNACSFCTGCSEQAWNDGTIEVAEQVQKPLPYIRERV
;
A
#
# COMPACT_ATOMS: atom_id res chain seq x y z
N VAL A 1 -7.46 14.84 -20.68
CA VAL A 1 -7.08 14.95 -19.26
C VAL A 1 -8.34 14.82 -18.43
N THR A 2 -8.33 13.88 -17.53
CA THR A 2 -9.41 13.75 -16.56
C THR A 2 -9.09 14.63 -15.37
N VAL A 3 -9.97 15.59 -15.11
CA VAL A 3 -9.85 16.49 -13.97
C VAL A 3 -10.89 16.05 -12.94
N CYS A 4 -10.43 15.63 -11.79
CA CYS A 4 -11.27 15.27 -10.65
C CYS A 4 -10.96 16.22 -9.51
N ALA A 5 -11.86 17.16 -9.22
CA ALA A 5 -11.74 18.08 -8.09
C ALA A 5 -12.97 17.97 -7.20
N GLU A 6 -12.87 18.47 -5.98
CA GLU A 6 -13.95 18.41 -4.99
C GLU A 6 -15.22 19.17 -5.40
N THR A 7 -15.08 20.17 -6.28
CA THR A 7 -16.21 20.96 -6.78
C THR A 7 -16.19 21.16 -8.30
N PRO A 8 -17.36 21.40 -8.94
CA PRO A 8 -17.46 21.71 -10.36
C PRO A 8 -16.66 22.93 -10.78
N GLU A 9 -16.65 23.96 -9.94
CA GLU A 9 -15.98 25.22 -10.21
C GLU A 9 -14.47 25.02 -10.27
N THR A 10 -13.91 24.21 -9.36
CA THR A 10 -12.48 23.86 -9.35
C THR A 10 -12.11 23.02 -10.57
N ASN A 11 -12.97 22.08 -10.98
CA ASN A 11 -12.76 21.31 -12.22
C ASN A 11 -12.68 22.21 -13.44
N LEU A 12 -13.60 23.16 -13.55
CA LEU A 12 -13.66 24.10 -14.67
C LEU A 12 -12.43 25.01 -14.71
N ALA A 13 -11.97 25.48 -13.55
CA ALA A 13 -10.76 26.30 -13.43
C ALA A 13 -9.52 25.54 -13.93
N ILE A 14 -9.34 24.28 -13.53
CA ILE A 14 -8.23 23.42 -13.97
C ILE A 14 -8.31 23.16 -15.49
N ILE A 15 -9.50 22.91 -16.05
CA ILE A 15 -9.70 22.72 -17.47
C ILE A 15 -9.30 23.97 -18.27
N ASN A 16 -9.68 25.14 -17.78
CA ASN A 16 -9.31 26.41 -18.41
C ASN A 16 -7.79 26.65 -18.37
N GLU A 17 -7.15 26.40 -17.24
CA GLU A 17 -5.69 26.49 -17.09
C GLU A 17 -4.95 25.53 -18.03
N LEU A 18 -5.44 24.29 -18.19
CA LEU A 18 -4.88 23.33 -19.15
C LEU A 18 -4.99 23.84 -20.59
N LYS A 19 -6.12 24.48 -20.97
CA LYS A 19 -6.30 25.09 -22.30
C LYS A 19 -5.37 26.26 -22.51
N GLU A 20 -5.16 27.11 -21.51
CA GLU A 20 -4.21 28.23 -21.55
C GLU A 20 -2.76 27.76 -21.70
N LEU A 21 -2.43 26.58 -21.13
CA LEU A 21 -1.13 25.92 -21.30
C LEU A 21 -0.99 25.21 -22.65
N GLY A 22 -1.96 25.31 -23.56
CA GLY A 22 -1.92 24.78 -24.93
C GLY A 22 -2.47 23.36 -25.08
N TYR A 23 -3.18 22.85 -24.09
CA TYR A 23 -3.85 21.56 -24.21
C TYR A 23 -5.09 21.65 -25.11
N ASN A 24 -5.04 20.96 -26.26
CA ASN A 24 -6.12 20.95 -27.29
C ASN A 24 -6.98 19.67 -27.26
N GLY A 25 -6.77 18.77 -26.31
CA GLY A 25 -7.57 17.55 -26.14
C GLY A 25 -8.90 17.81 -25.46
N GLU A 26 -9.83 16.86 -25.57
CA GLU A 26 -11.07 16.91 -24.81
C GLU A 26 -10.77 16.78 -23.31
N ALA A 27 -11.22 17.75 -22.52
CA ALA A 27 -11.21 17.70 -21.07
C ALA A 27 -12.58 17.22 -20.60
N ILE A 28 -12.62 16.06 -19.96
CA ILE A 28 -13.87 15.46 -19.47
C ILE A 28 -14.01 15.79 -17.98
N GLN A 29 -15.11 16.47 -17.63
CA GLN A 29 -15.52 16.63 -16.24
C GLN A 29 -16.11 15.31 -15.73
N ILE A 30 -15.62 14.82 -14.62
CA ILE A 30 -16.18 13.62 -14.00
C ILE A 30 -16.53 13.92 -12.54
N TYR A 31 -17.81 13.75 -12.26
CA TYR A 31 -18.33 13.60 -10.92
C TYR A 31 -18.34 12.11 -10.57
N ASN A 32 -17.56 11.70 -9.59
CA ASN A 32 -17.57 10.37 -8.94
C ASN A 32 -17.38 9.11 -9.79
N GLU A 33 -17.29 9.18 -11.12
CA GLU A 33 -16.94 8.02 -11.95
C GLU A 33 -15.87 8.40 -12.96
N VAL A 34 -14.72 7.79 -12.84
CA VAL A 34 -13.55 8.07 -13.67
C VAL A 34 -13.61 7.18 -14.92
N ILE A 35 -13.79 7.77 -16.11
CA ILE A 35 -13.66 7.06 -17.39
C ILE A 35 -12.27 7.35 -17.96
N TYR A 36 -11.29 6.52 -17.61
CA TYR A 36 -9.93 6.67 -18.10
C TYR A 36 -9.68 6.07 -19.48
N ASP A 37 -10.53 5.13 -19.94
CA ASP A 37 -10.27 4.28 -21.10
C ASP A 37 -10.21 5.02 -22.46
N ARG A 38 -10.85 6.18 -22.59
CA ARG A 38 -10.85 6.94 -23.86
C ARG A 38 -9.66 7.89 -24.02
N PHE A 39 -8.89 8.08 -22.99
CA PHE A 39 -7.90 9.16 -22.93
C PHE A 39 -6.48 8.69 -23.28
N VAL A 40 -6.12 7.48 -22.87
CA VAL A 40 -4.74 6.98 -22.96
C VAL A 40 -4.35 6.65 -24.40
N ASP A 41 -5.32 6.29 -25.24
CA ASP A 41 -5.05 5.91 -26.65
C ASP A 41 -4.70 7.10 -27.56
N ASN A 42 -4.96 8.35 -27.15
CA ASN A 42 -4.80 9.53 -27.99
C ASN A 42 -3.90 10.64 -27.43
N VAL A 43 -3.29 10.46 -26.26
CA VAL A 43 -2.46 11.49 -25.64
C VAL A 43 -0.98 11.10 -25.70
N ASN A 44 -0.19 11.95 -26.32
CA ASN A 44 1.26 11.83 -26.25
C ASN A 44 1.71 12.09 -24.80
N ILE A 45 2.18 11.03 -24.12
CA ILE A 45 2.62 11.06 -22.73
C ILE A 45 3.68 12.13 -22.49
N ASP A 46 4.60 12.33 -23.42
CA ASP A 46 5.66 13.34 -23.31
C ASP A 46 5.12 14.77 -23.33
N GLN A 47 4.08 15.03 -24.13
CA GLN A 47 3.39 16.33 -24.11
C GLN A 47 2.66 16.56 -22.79
N LEU A 48 2.00 15.54 -22.26
CA LEU A 48 1.31 15.61 -20.97
C LEU A 48 2.28 15.85 -19.82
N LEU A 49 3.40 15.14 -19.78
CA LEU A 49 4.44 15.29 -18.77
C LEU A 49 5.14 16.66 -18.82
N ASN A 50 5.15 17.33 -19.96
CA ASN A 50 5.66 18.69 -20.08
C ASN A 50 4.67 19.77 -19.60
N ILE A 51 3.37 19.49 -19.63
CA ILE A 51 2.31 20.41 -19.22
C ILE A 51 2.05 20.31 -17.70
N LEU A 52 2.02 19.09 -17.16
CA LEU A 52 1.62 18.79 -15.80
C LEU A 52 2.46 19.40 -14.66
N PRO A 53 3.81 19.56 -14.78
CA PRO A 53 4.60 20.20 -13.71
C PRO A 53 4.29 21.67 -13.48
N LYS A 54 3.53 22.31 -14.36
CA LYS A 54 3.18 23.74 -14.28
C LYS A 54 1.81 23.99 -13.66
N SER A 55 1.01 22.96 -13.41
CA SER A 55 -0.32 23.06 -12.83
C SER A 55 -0.36 22.71 -11.36
N ASN A 56 -1.14 23.47 -10.57
CA ASN A 56 -1.22 23.34 -9.12
C ASN A 56 -1.92 22.06 -8.63
N TYR A 57 -1.33 21.39 -7.67
CA TYR A 57 -1.78 20.49 -6.59
C TYR A 57 -2.77 19.35 -6.85
N TYR A 58 -3.77 19.44 -7.73
CA TYR A 58 -4.83 18.42 -7.86
C TYR A 58 -4.52 17.31 -8.90
N LEU A 59 -3.54 17.52 -9.74
CA LEU A 59 -3.12 16.56 -10.77
C LEU A 59 -2.06 15.55 -10.28
N MET A 60 -1.63 15.65 -9.03
CA MET A 60 -0.51 14.85 -8.51
C MET A 60 -0.71 13.33 -8.68
N GLY A 61 -1.91 12.81 -8.48
CA GLY A 61 -2.19 11.39 -8.68
C GLY A 61 -2.07 10.95 -10.14
N VAL A 62 -2.60 11.77 -11.05
CA VAL A 62 -2.53 11.49 -12.50
C VAL A 62 -1.11 11.63 -13.02
N VAL A 63 -0.38 12.64 -12.57
CA VAL A 63 1.06 12.82 -12.88
C VAL A 63 1.87 11.62 -12.42
N GLU A 64 1.63 11.16 -11.19
CA GLU A 64 2.30 9.99 -10.63
C GLU A 64 2.03 8.74 -11.49
N ASP A 65 0.79 8.52 -11.92
CA ASP A 65 0.41 7.37 -12.73
C ASP A 65 1.01 7.43 -14.14
N PHE A 66 1.04 8.60 -14.78
CA PHE A 66 1.70 8.78 -16.07
C PHE A 66 3.22 8.61 -15.97
N SER A 67 3.84 9.09 -14.92
CA SER A 67 5.28 8.86 -14.66
C SER A 67 5.58 7.37 -14.55
N LYS A 68 4.69 6.60 -13.92
CA LYS A 68 4.79 5.15 -13.83
C LYS A 68 4.60 4.46 -15.17
N LEU A 69 3.63 4.89 -16.00
CA LEU A 69 3.43 4.37 -17.35
C LEU A 69 4.67 4.63 -18.22
N LYS A 70 5.24 5.83 -18.17
CA LYS A 70 6.48 6.17 -18.85
C LYS A 70 7.62 5.23 -18.43
N LYS A 71 7.80 5.04 -17.13
CA LYS A 71 8.81 4.12 -16.59
C LYS A 71 8.56 2.67 -17.03
N MET A 72 7.31 2.20 -17.03
CA MET A 72 6.94 0.87 -17.53
C MET A 72 7.36 0.70 -18.99
N HIS A 73 7.07 1.69 -19.83
CA HIS A 73 7.45 1.69 -21.24
C HIS A 73 8.98 1.70 -21.44
N GLU A 74 9.70 2.56 -20.75
CA GLU A 74 11.16 2.64 -20.77
C GLU A 74 11.82 1.32 -20.33
N CYS A 75 11.18 0.61 -19.40
CA CYS A 75 11.66 -0.68 -18.89
C CYS A 75 11.15 -1.89 -19.71
N ASN A 76 10.48 -1.67 -20.84
CA ASN A 76 9.87 -2.70 -21.68
C ASN A 76 8.89 -3.61 -20.91
N ILE A 77 8.15 -3.05 -19.95
CA ILE A 77 7.04 -3.74 -19.30
C ILE A 77 5.89 -3.77 -20.31
N ASP A 78 5.53 -4.96 -20.75
CA ASP A 78 4.45 -5.12 -21.72
C ASP A 78 3.08 -4.83 -21.08
N THR A 79 2.50 -3.69 -21.44
CA THR A 79 1.16 -3.24 -21.01
C THR A 79 0.14 -3.32 -22.16
N ASN A 80 0.48 -3.97 -23.28
CA ASN A 80 -0.44 -4.13 -24.40
C ASN A 80 -1.74 -4.82 -23.94
N ASN A 81 -2.87 -4.30 -24.34
CA ASN A 81 -4.21 -4.77 -23.99
C ASN A 81 -4.55 -4.63 -22.49
N ILE A 82 -3.86 -3.77 -21.75
CA ILE A 82 -4.21 -3.43 -20.37
C ILE A 82 -4.64 -1.97 -20.34
N SER A 83 -5.89 -1.71 -19.97
CA SER A 83 -6.38 -0.33 -19.91
C SER A 83 -5.80 0.41 -18.70
N TYR A 84 -5.74 1.74 -18.80
CA TYR A 84 -5.34 2.58 -17.66
C TYR A 84 -6.24 2.32 -16.44
N ASN A 85 -7.54 2.16 -16.66
CA ASN A 85 -8.50 1.90 -15.60
C ASN A 85 -8.26 0.56 -14.87
N ASP A 86 -7.81 -0.45 -15.59
CA ASP A 86 -7.39 -1.72 -15.01
C ASP A 86 -6.12 -1.57 -14.16
N LEU A 87 -5.15 -0.74 -14.57
CA LEU A 87 -3.89 -0.54 -13.84
C LEU A 87 -4.04 0.39 -12.64
N PHE A 88 -4.71 1.51 -12.82
CA PHE A 88 -4.72 2.63 -11.86
C PHE A 88 -6.12 3.01 -11.36
N GLY A 89 -7.19 2.50 -11.95
CA GLY A 89 -8.57 2.76 -11.57
C GLY A 89 -8.98 2.17 -10.21
N LEU A 90 -10.18 2.48 -9.76
CA LEU A 90 -10.71 2.05 -8.45
C LEU A 90 -10.77 0.52 -8.32
N ASN A 91 -11.15 -0.18 -9.39
CA ASN A 91 -11.26 -1.64 -9.43
C ASN A 91 -10.03 -2.28 -10.10
N ARG A 92 -8.84 -1.86 -9.70
CA ARG A 92 -7.57 -2.35 -10.26
C ARG A 92 -7.50 -3.86 -10.23
N ARG A 93 -7.30 -4.46 -11.40
CA ARG A 93 -6.96 -5.88 -11.50
C ARG A 93 -5.48 -6.05 -11.19
N GLU A 94 -5.13 -7.22 -10.70
CA GLU A 94 -3.72 -7.53 -10.36
C GLU A 94 -3.18 -8.68 -11.22
N VAL A 95 -4.05 -9.36 -11.97
CA VAL A 95 -3.66 -10.48 -12.85
C VAL A 95 -4.22 -10.28 -14.26
N PHE A 96 -3.34 -10.28 -15.25
CA PHE A 96 -3.62 -10.10 -16.67
C PHE A 96 -2.97 -11.23 -17.48
N GLY A 97 -3.71 -12.31 -17.72
CA GLY A 97 -3.15 -13.52 -18.29
C GLY A 97 -2.08 -14.11 -17.36
N ASN A 98 -0.83 -14.10 -17.79
CA ASN A 98 0.32 -14.56 -17.00
C ASN A 98 1.08 -13.42 -16.29
N LYS A 99 0.61 -12.16 -16.37
CA LYS A 99 1.26 -11.00 -15.78
C LYS A 99 0.65 -10.67 -14.43
N ILE A 100 1.49 -10.21 -13.51
CA ILE A 100 1.12 -9.80 -12.14
C ILE A 100 1.54 -8.35 -11.93
N PHE A 101 0.55 -7.46 -11.74
CA PHE A 101 0.73 -6.04 -11.47
C PHE A 101 0.12 -5.69 -10.11
N LEU A 102 0.95 -5.39 -9.13
CA LEU A 102 0.49 -5.01 -7.81
C LEU A 102 0.35 -3.50 -7.68
N ASN A 103 -0.79 -3.04 -7.20
CA ASN A 103 -0.96 -1.65 -6.78
C ASN A 103 -0.03 -1.29 -5.61
N LYS A 104 0.13 -2.23 -4.67
CA LYS A 104 0.91 -2.02 -3.46
C LYS A 104 1.49 -3.35 -2.98
N LEU A 105 2.77 -3.32 -2.59
CA LEU A 105 3.41 -4.41 -1.85
C LEU A 105 3.98 -3.85 -0.55
N GLU A 106 3.49 -4.34 0.57
CA GLU A 106 3.94 -3.95 1.89
C GLU A 106 5.13 -4.79 2.32
N VAL A 107 6.16 -4.12 2.83
CA VAL A 107 7.34 -4.73 3.45
C VAL A 107 7.33 -4.38 4.93
N THR A 108 7.14 -5.37 5.78
CA THR A 108 7.12 -5.16 7.23
C THR A 108 8.53 -5.28 7.80
N VAL A 109 9.02 -4.21 8.45
CA VAL A 109 10.40 -4.18 8.98
C VAL A 109 10.48 -4.45 10.47
N THR A 110 9.41 -4.20 11.23
CA THR A 110 9.38 -4.39 12.68
C THR A 110 7.97 -4.57 13.21
N HIS A 111 7.81 -5.31 14.30
CA HIS A 111 6.61 -5.28 15.14
C HIS A 111 6.71 -4.27 16.29
N LYS A 112 7.89 -3.68 16.53
CA LYS A 112 8.04 -2.62 17.55
C LYS A 112 7.33 -1.36 17.13
N CYS A 113 6.62 -0.73 18.07
CA CYS A 113 5.93 0.53 17.85
C CYS A 113 6.04 1.39 19.11
N SER A 114 6.18 2.68 18.94
CA SER A 114 6.09 3.68 20.01
C SER A 114 4.66 3.85 20.55
N LEU A 115 3.66 3.40 19.78
CA LEU A 115 2.26 3.37 20.16
C LEU A 115 1.77 1.92 20.27
N LYS A 116 0.79 1.67 21.16
CA LYS A 116 0.10 0.39 21.28
C LYS A 116 -1.40 0.59 21.10
N CYS A 117 -1.78 0.87 19.87
CA CYS A 117 -3.14 1.26 19.53
C CYS A 117 -4.09 0.05 19.55
N ARG A 118 -5.22 0.16 20.29
CA ARG A 118 -6.23 -0.90 20.50
C ARG A 118 -6.76 -1.53 19.19
N LYS A 119 -6.91 -0.73 18.15
CA LYS A 119 -7.49 -1.13 16.85
C LYS A 119 -6.48 -1.02 15.71
N CYS A 120 -5.20 -1.24 16.01
CA CYS A 120 -4.15 -1.21 15.00
C CYS A 120 -4.38 -2.25 13.91
N VAL A 121 -4.47 -1.82 12.66
CA VAL A 121 -4.69 -2.70 11.49
C VAL A 121 -3.56 -3.72 11.32
N SER A 122 -2.33 -3.36 11.71
CA SER A 122 -1.18 -4.26 11.70
C SER A 122 -1.12 -5.23 12.89
N GLY A 123 -2.10 -5.16 13.82
CA GLY A 123 -2.21 -6.09 14.93
C GLY A 123 -1.22 -5.90 16.08
N MET A 124 -0.61 -4.71 16.19
CA MET A 124 0.43 -4.46 17.22
C MET A 124 -0.06 -4.60 18.65
N GLN A 125 -1.35 -4.44 18.89
CA GLN A 125 -2.01 -4.60 20.20
C GLN A 125 -1.95 -6.03 20.75
N TYR A 126 -1.64 -7.02 19.91
CA TYR A 126 -1.63 -8.43 20.30
C TYR A 126 -0.22 -8.94 20.65
N PHE A 127 0.85 -8.22 20.28
CA PHE A 127 2.21 -8.65 20.57
C PHE A 127 2.63 -8.30 21.99
N ASP A 128 3.03 -9.31 22.76
CA ASP A 128 3.63 -9.13 24.10
C ASP A 128 5.08 -8.69 23.97
N LYS A 129 5.85 -9.38 23.14
CA LYS A 129 7.28 -9.11 22.88
C LYS A 129 7.48 -8.83 21.39
N PRO A 130 7.20 -7.59 20.93
CA PRO A 130 7.42 -7.24 19.54
C PRO A 130 8.91 -7.26 19.19
N THR A 131 9.25 -7.80 18.02
CA THR A 131 10.62 -7.95 17.52
C THR A 131 10.80 -7.25 16.19
N ASP A 132 12.05 -6.98 15.81
CA ASP A 132 12.39 -6.61 14.45
C ASP A 132 12.42 -7.87 13.58
N PHE A 133 12.16 -7.69 12.29
CA PHE A 133 12.44 -8.71 11.30
C PHE A 133 13.92 -8.68 10.93
N ASP A 134 14.46 -9.83 10.56
CA ASP A 134 15.81 -9.92 10.02
C ASP A 134 15.89 -9.20 8.67
N VAL A 135 16.68 -8.14 8.60
CA VAL A 135 16.81 -7.29 7.41
C VAL A 135 17.44 -8.07 6.24
N ASP A 136 18.36 -8.99 6.49
CA ASP A 136 18.93 -9.85 5.44
C ASP A 136 17.87 -10.75 4.82
N GLN A 137 16.95 -11.27 5.65
CA GLN A 137 15.81 -12.03 5.15
C GLN A 137 14.83 -11.14 4.37
N ILE A 138 14.56 -9.93 4.85
CA ILE A 138 13.69 -8.96 4.13
C ILE A 138 14.27 -8.67 2.74
N ILE A 139 15.56 -8.40 2.62
CA ILE A 139 16.24 -8.13 1.35
C ILE A 139 16.09 -9.31 0.39
N LYS A 140 16.31 -10.53 0.87
CA LYS A 140 16.15 -11.77 0.08
C LYS A 140 14.71 -11.96 -0.38
N ASP A 141 13.74 -11.80 0.52
CA ASP A 141 12.30 -11.94 0.24
C ASP A 141 11.83 -10.90 -0.78
N TYR A 142 12.30 -9.66 -0.63
CA TYR A 142 12.01 -8.56 -1.53
C TYR A 142 12.53 -8.85 -2.95
N GLY A 143 13.79 -9.16 -3.09
CA GLY A 143 14.39 -9.50 -4.39
C GLY A 143 13.71 -10.73 -5.02
N ARG A 144 13.33 -11.74 -4.22
CA ARG A 144 12.59 -12.91 -4.70
C ARG A 144 11.18 -12.53 -5.17
N ALA A 145 10.45 -11.71 -4.41
CA ALA A 145 9.12 -11.24 -4.80
C ALA A 145 9.14 -10.47 -6.13
N LEU A 146 10.11 -9.56 -6.33
CA LEU A 146 10.25 -8.83 -7.57
C LEU A 146 10.60 -9.69 -8.80
N LYS A 147 11.20 -10.89 -8.59
CA LYS A 147 11.39 -11.87 -9.69
C LYS A 147 10.07 -12.52 -10.10
N LEU A 148 9.13 -12.66 -9.17
CA LEU A 148 7.83 -13.31 -9.39
C LEU A 148 6.74 -12.36 -9.91
N ILE A 149 6.93 -11.05 -9.75
CA ILE A 149 5.96 -9.99 -10.06
C ILE A 149 6.49 -9.18 -11.25
N ASP A 150 5.59 -8.73 -12.13
CA ASP A 150 5.97 -7.97 -13.33
C ASP A 150 6.05 -6.46 -13.03
N TRP A 151 5.15 -5.95 -12.16
CA TRP A 151 5.15 -4.54 -11.75
C TRP A 151 4.56 -4.37 -10.36
N VAL A 152 5.14 -3.44 -9.59
CA VAL A 152 4.62 -2.97 -8.31
C VAL A 152 4.52 -1.45 -8.34
N ASP A 153 3.31 -0.94 -8.25
CA ASP A 153 3.06 0.50 -8.30
C ASP A 153 3.73 1.24 -7.14
N ARG A 154 3.63 0.67 -5.94
CA ARG A 154 4.25 1.21 -4.73
C ARG A 154 4.74 0.10 -3.81
N ILE A 155 6.00 0.16 -3.44
CA ILE A 155 6.47 -0.52 -2.24
C ILE A 155 6.14 0.36 -1.04
N VAL A 156 5.51 -0.23 -0.02
CA VAL A 156 5.19 0.51 1.22
C VAL A 156 5.90 -0.16 2.38
N ILE A 157 6.89 0.53 2.92
CA ILE A 157 7.59 0.09 4.13
C ILE A 157 6.73 0.43 5.33
N ILE A 158 6.36 -0.60 6.07
CA ILE A 158 5.52 -0.52 7.26
C ILE A 158 6.12 -1.33 8.40
N GLY A 159 5.46 -1.26 9.55
CA GLY A 159 5.78 -2.08 10.70
C GLY A 159 4.81 -1.80 11.83
N GLY A 160 5.30 -1.81 13.04
CA GLY A 160 4.73 -1.01 14.11
C GLY A 160 5.03 0.45 13.83
N GLU A 161 6.28 0.88 14.03
CA GLU A 161 6.81 2.17 13.60
C GLU A 161 8.15 1.93 12.88
N PRO A 162 8.22 2.13 11.55
CA PRO A 162 9.41 1.81 10.77
C PRO A 162 10.69 2.52 11.22
N PHE A 163 10.58 3.76 11.72
CA PHE A 163 11.74 4.53 12.18
C PHE A 163 12.39 4.01 13.46
N ILE A 164 11.81 2.99 14.10
CA ILE A 164 12.47 2.25 15.20
C ILE A 164 13.48 1.23 14.66
N CYS A 165 13.30 0.76 13.40
CA CYS A 165 14.21 -0.21 12.78
C CYS A 165 15.58 0.43 12.53
N GLN A 166 16.62 -0.06 13.21
CA GLN A 166 17.97 0.51 13.12
C GLN A 166 18.61 0.30 11.74
N ASP A 167 18.30 -0.80 11.07
CA ASP A 167 18.85 -1.17 9.76
C ASP A 167 18.01 -0.63 8.58
N LEU A 168 17.05 0.25 8.85
CA LEU A 168 16.16 0.79 7.78
C LEU A 168 16.97 1.48 6.67
N GLY A 169 18.03 2.23 7.01
CA GLY A 169 18.87 2.88 6.01
C GLY A 169 19.57 1.87 5.09
N ARG A 170 20.10 0.79 5.62
CA ARG A 170 20.69 -0.31 4.84
C ARG A 170 19.65 -1.01 3.96
N LEU A 171 18.45 -1.24 4.50
CA LEU A 171 17.37 -1.82 3.71
C LEU A 171 17.02 -0.97 2.50
N LEU A 172 16.89 0.36 2.67
CA LEU A 172 16.60 1.30 1.57
C LEU A 172 17.70 1.26 0.50
N GLU A 173 18.97 1.24 0.91
CA GLU A 173 20.11 1.11 0.03
C GLU A 173 20.06 -0.17 -0.81
N GLU A 174 19.87 -1.32 -0.17
CA GLU A 174 19.79 -2.62 -0.86
C GLU A 174 18.58 -2.73 -1.77
N MET A 175 17.43 -2.20 -1.36
CA MET A 175 16.24 -2.13 -2.20
C MET A 175 16.47 -1.24 -3.43
N HIS A 176 17.11 -0.09 -3.27
CA HIS A 176 17.44 0.80 -4.39
C HIS A 176 18.41 0.13 -5.37
N ASN A 177 19.40 -0.59 -4.87
CA ASN A 177 20.44 -1.24 -5.67
C ASN A 177 19.95 -2.51 -6.39
N ASP A 178 18.82 -3.10 -5.98
CA ASP A 178 18.24 -4.23 -6.71
C ASP A 178 17.81 -3.79 -8.13
N PRO A 179 18.33 -4.43 -9.20
CA PRO A 179 18.02 -4.04 -10.55
C PRO A 179 16.53 -4.17 -10.93
N ASN A 180 15.77 -5.02 -10.23
CA ASN A 180 14.33 -5.13 -10.43
C ASN A 180 13.58 -3.95 -9.83
N THR A 181 14.07 -3.33 -8.75
CA THR A 181 13.48 -2.11 -8.20
C THR A 181 13.46 -1.00 -9.25
N ARG A 182 14.58 -0.77 -9.92
CA ARG A 182 14.67 0.26 -10.98
C ARG A 182 13.73 -0.01 -12.15
N ARG A 183 13.48 -1.29 -12.45
CA ARG A 183 12.68 -1.71 -13.61
C ARG A 183 11.21 -1.89 -13.32
N LYS A 184 10.85 -2.33 -12.13
CA LYS A 184 9.51 -2.87 -11.83
C LYS A 184 8.78 -2.15 -10.70
N VAL A 185 9.41 -1.18 -10.03
CA VAL A 185 8.80 -0.48 -8.89
C VAL A 185 8.57 0.99 -9.27
N GLY A 186 7.32 1.45 -9.13
CA GLY A 186 6.94 2.82 -9.41
C GLY A 186 7.46 3.80 -8.38
N ALA A 187 7.28 3.49 -7.09
CA ALA A 187 7.73 4.33 -5.99
C ALA A 187 7.99 3.51 -4.71
N ILE A 188 8.85 4.02 -3.83
CA ILE A 188 9.02 3.50 -2.46
C ILE A 188 8.48 4.52 -1.48
N LYS A 189 7.66 4.08 -0.53
CA LYS A 189 7.03 4.93 0.49
C LYS A 189 7.23 4.33 1.87
N ILE A 190 7.38 5.18 2.90
CA ILE A 190 7.37 4.79 4.31
C ILE A 190 6.15 5.40 4.97
N ILE A 191 5.43 4.61 5.78
CA ILE A 191 4.34 5.12 6.61
C ILE A 191 4.82 5.21 8.05
N THR A 192 4.79 6.41 8.63
CA THR A 192 5.15 6.66 10.05
C THR A 192 3.97 7.25 10.82
N ASN A 193 3.93 6.99 12.12
CA ASN A 193 2.94 7.57 13.03
C ASN A 193 3.35 8.94 13.62
N GLY A 194 4.49 9.50 13.20
CA GLY A 194 4.96 10.81 13.62
C GLY A 194 5.47 10.89 15.06
N THR A 195 5.89 9.77 15.65
CA THR A 195 6.38 9.74 17.04
C THR A 195 7.89 9.54 17.16
N VAL A 196 8.59 9.18 16.08
CA VAL A 196 10.01 8.87 16.06
C VAL A 196 10.69 9.72 14.98
N ILE A 197 11.80 10.33 15.33
CA ILE A 197 12.67 11.01 14.36
C ILE A 197 13.74 10.00 13.95
N PRO A 198 13.86 9.70 12.65
CA PRO A 198 14.89 8.76 12.18
C PRO A 198 16.31 9.35 12.37
N CYS A 199 17.30 8.49 12.51
CA CYS A 199 18.70 8.94 12.59
C CYS A 199 19.18 9.50 11.24
N GLN A 200 20.27 10.28 11.25
CA GLN A 200 20.81 10.96 10.07
C GLN A 200 21.06 10.01 8.89
N ARG A 201 21.57 8.80 9.16
CA ARG A 201 21.79 7.78 8.11
C ARG A 201 20.48 7.39 7.38
N VAL A 202 19.38 7.29 8.13
CA VAL A 202 18.08 6.96 7.55
C VAL A 202 17.52 8.15 6.78
N LEU A 203 17.66 9.37 7.29
CA LEU A 203 17.26 10.60 6.58
C LEU A 203 18.01 10.72 5.25
N GLN A 204 19.32 10.50 5.26
CA GLN A 204 20.14 10.52 4.06
C GLN A 204 19.70 9.47 3.04
N ALA A 205 19.44 8.23 3.48
CA ALA A 205 18.97 7.19 2.58
C ALA A 205 17.58 7.49 1.99
N ILE A 206 16.68 8.12 2.77
CA ILE A 206 15.36 8.57 2.27
C ILE A 206 15.53 9.60 1.16
N HIS A 207 16.40 10.58 1.34
CA HIS A 207 16.72 11.61 0.34
C HIS A 207 17.37 11.00 -0.90
N ASP A 208 18.47 10.25 -0.73
CA ASP A 208 19.30 9.75 -1.83
C ASP A 208 18.54 8.76 -2.74
N TYR A 209 17.54 8.07 -2.20
CA TYR A 209 16.77 7.05 -2.92
C TYR A 209 15.34 7.50 -3.27
N ASP A 210 15.04 8.80 -3.13
CA ASP A 210 13.74 9.42 -3.43
C ASP A 210 12.56 8.68 -2.80
N VAL A 211 12.69 8.38 -1.51
CA VAL A 211 11.65 7.70 -0.74
C VAL A 211 10.64 8.72 -0.20
N THR A 212 9.37 8.57 -0.54
CA THR A 212 8.30 9.46 -0.05
C THR A 212 7.80 9.02 1.33
N ILE A 213 7.56 9.98 2.21
CA ILE A 213 7.05 9.71 3.55
C ILE A 213 5.57 10.05 3.67
N TRP A 214 4.79 9.12 4.22
CA TRP A 214 3.42 9.36 4.64
C TRP A 214 3.35 9.40 6.15
N ILE A 215 2.99 10.56 6.70
CA ILE A 215 2.85 10.77 8.13
C ILE A 215 1.37 10.61 8.49
N SER A 216 1.04 9.55 9.22
CA SER A 216 -0.28 9.38 9.83
C SER A 216 -0.36 10.23 11.09
N ASN A 217 -1.00 11.39 10.98
CA ASN A 217 -1.15 12.32 12.09
C ASN A 217 -2.35 11.91 12.96
N TYR A 218 -2.08 11.48 14.18
CA TYR A 218 -3.06 11.10 15.20
C TYR A 218 -3.22 12.20 16.29
N GLY A 219 -3.03 13.45 15.92
CA GLY A 219 -3.12 14.59 16.84
C GLY A 219 -2.07 14.50 17.96
N GLU A 220 -2.50 14.62 19.20
CA GLU A 220 -1.63 14.59 20.39
C GLU A 220 -0.80 13.31 20.55
N LYS A 221 -1.17 12.21 19.87
CA LYS A 221 -0.41 10.96 19.90
C LYS A 221 0.84 11.05 19.01
N SER A 222 0.81 11.84 17.93
CA SER A 222 1.94 12.06 17.01
C SER A 222 2.89 13.14 17.54
N LYS A 223 3.50 12.89 18.69
CA LYS A 223 4.19 13.90 19.52
C LYS A 223 5.42 14.55 18.87
N LYS A 224 5.98 13.94 17.82
CA LYS A 224 7.21 14.39 17.15
C LYS A 224 6.98 14.92 15.75
N ILE A 225 5.71 15.21 15.39
CA ILE A 225 5.37 15.57 14.01
C ILE A 225 6.05 16.89 13.58
N CYS A 226 6.14 17.89 14.47
CA CYS A 226 6.76 19.17 14.14
C CYS A 226 8.26 19.01 13.89
N GLU A 227 8.96 18.35 14.81
CA GLU A 227 10.40 18.09 14.69
C GLU A 227 10.72 17.18 13.49
N LEU A 228 9.83 16.22 13.19
CA LEU A 228 9.96 15.33 12.04
C LEU A 228 9.83 16.11 10.72
N ILE A 229 8.88 17.02 10.64
CA ILE A 229 8.70 17.92 9.48
C ILE A 229 9.91 18.83 9.29
N GLU A 230 10.48 19.38 10.36
CA GLU A 230 11.69 20.20 10.31
C GLU A 230 12.87 19.38 9.77
N ALA A 231 13.05 18.15 10.27
CA ALA A 231 14.10 17.26 9.78
C ALA A 231 13.91 16.95 8.28
N PHE A 232 12.69 16.66 7.83
CA PHE A 232 12.42 16.39 6.41
C PHE A 232 12.64 17.60 5.51
N ARG A 233 12.25 18.80 5.95
CA ARG A 233 12.50 20.03 5.21
C ARG A 233 13.99 20.33 5.06
N LYS A 234 14.76 20.14 6.15
CA LYS A 234 16.20 20.32 6.13
C LYS A 234 16.92 19.40 5.16
N GLU A 235 16.47 18.16 5.05
CA GLU A 235 17.06 17.14 4.17
C GLU A 235 16.33 17.04 2.81
N GLU A 236 15.45 18.00 2.46
CA GLU A 236 14.69 18.05 1.20
C GLU A 236 13.88 16.77 0.89
N ILE A 237 13.39 16.10 1.94
CA ILE A 237 12.62 14.86 1.83
C ILE A 237 11.16 15.16 1.50
N ASN A 238 10.61 14.45 0.51
CA ASN A 238 9.21 14.51 0.13
C ASN A 238 8.30 13.82 1.17
N TYR A 239 7.30 14.53 1.66
CA TYR A 239 6.35 13.97 2.63
C TYR A 239 4.91 14.46 2.40
N SER A 240 3.96 13.67 2.91
CA SER A 240 2.53 14.03 2.98
C SER A 240 2.01 13.78 4.39
N ILE A 241 1.12 14.63 4.87
CA ILE A 241 0.49 14.50 6.19
C ILE A 241 -0.95 14.07 5.99
N LEU A 242 -1.31 12.93 6.56
CA LEU A 242 -2.68 12.42 6.59
C LEU A 242 -3.25 12.65 7.99
N ASN A 243 -4.18 13.60 8.11
CA ASN A 243 -4.89 13.86 9.37
C ASN A 243 -5.97 12.79 9.57
N ILE A 244 -5.67 11.79 10.38
CA ILE A 244 -6.56 10.65 10.62
C ILE A 244 -7.53 11.02 11.75
N LYS A 245 -8.81 11.16 11.43
CA LYS A 245 -9.85 11.56 12.39
C LYS A 245 -10.59 10.38 13.02
N SER A 246 -10.66 9.27 12.32
CA SER A 246 -11.37 8.07 12.77
C SER A 246 -10.73 6.81 12.20
N TRP A 247 -10.94 5.68 12.87
CA TRP A 247 -10.58 4.36 12.39
C TRP A 247 -11.81 3.46 12.30
N SER A 248 -11.72 2.44 11.43
CA SER A 248 -12.68 1.35 11.37
C SER A 248 -12.20 0.17 12.20
N ASP A 249 -13.11 -0.52 12.88
CA ASP A 249 -12.80 -1.73 13.65
C ASP A 249 -12.74 -2.96 12.72
N VAL A 250 -11.64 -3.11 12.01
CA VAL A 250 -11.48 -4.17 11.00
C VAL A 250 -10.80 -5.45 11.54
N ILE A 251 -10.26 -5.43 12.76
CA ILE A 251 -9.52 -6.55 13.33
C ILE A 251 -10.00 -6.89 14.72
N GLN A 252 -10.62 -8.07 14.85
CA GLN A 252 -11.07 -8.62 16.12
C GLN A 252 -10.61 -10.09 16.24
N LEU A 253 -9.36 -10.31 16.66
CA LEU A 253 -8.79 -11.65 16.82
C LEU A 253 -9.25 -12.38 18.08
N ASN A 254 -9.97 -11.72 18.95
CA ASN A 254 -10.55 -12.28 20.18
C ASN A 254 -11.94 -12.89 19.98
N ASN A 255 -12.54 -12.78 18.79
CA ASN A 255 -13.85 -13.34 18.52
C ASN A 255 -13.77 -14.82 18.12
N GLU A 256 -14.69 -15.62 18.64
CA GLU A 256 -14.91 -17.01 18.20
C GLU A 256 -15.58 -17.02 16.82
N ARG A 257 -14.80 -16.88 15.76
CA ARG A 257 -15.31 -16.98 14.41
C ARG A 257 -15.05 -18.37 13.84
N LYS A 258 -16.08 -18.92 13.22
CA LYS A 258 -15.96 -20.16 12.43
C LYS A 258 -15.47 -19.87 11.03
N ILE A 259 -14.79 -20.83 10.43
CA ILE A 259 -14.43 -20.79 9.01
C ILE A 259 -15.71 -20.63 8.19
N GLN A 260 -15.71 -19.68 7.27
CA GLN A 260 -16.84 -19.36 6.41
C GLN A 260 -16.86 -20.28 5.18
N SER A 261 -18.03 -20.44 4.57
CA SER A 261 -18.16 -21.19 3.32
C SER A 261 -17.39 -20.53 2.17
N GLU A 262 -17.02 -21.30 1.17
CA GLU A 262 -16.34 -20.80 -0.04
C GLU A 262 -17.15 -19.71 -0.73
N GLU A 263 -18.47 -19.88 -0.85
CA GLU A 263 -19.37 -18.88 -1.43
C GLU A 263 -19.32 -17.56 -0.66
N CYS A 264 -19.34 -17.62 0.68
CA CYS A 264 -19.20 -16.44 1.53
C CYS A 264 -17.86 -15.74 1.31
N LEU A 265 -16.76 -16.50 1.21
CA LEU A 265 -15.41 -15.96 0.99
C LEU A 265 -15.25 -15.34 -0.41
N ILE A 266 -15.91 -15.89 -1.44
CA ILE A 266 -15.97 -15.28 -2.79
C ILE A 266 -16.73 -13.96 -2.74
N ASN A 267 -17.89 -13.95 -2.09
CA ASN A 267 -18.70 -12.73 -1.97
C ASN A 267 -17.96 -11.61 -1.22
N ARG A 268 -17.30 -11.96 -0.11
CA ARG A 268 -16.49 -11.02 0.65
C ARG A 268 -15.30 -10.48 -0.14
N ARG A 269 -14.69 -11.29 -1.00
CA ARG A 269 -13.61 -10.83 -1.88
C ARG A 269 -14.06 -9.70 -2.80
N LYS A 270 -15.29 -9.80 -3.31
CA LYS A 270 -15.85 -8.81 -4.24
C LYS A 270 -16.30 -7.53 -3.55
N ASN A 271 -16.90 -7.67 -2.36
CA ASN A 271 -17.66 -6.58 -1.73
C ASN A 271 -16.97 -5.99 -0.51
N ASP A 272 -16.23 -6.79 0.28
CA ASP A 272 -15.71 -6.36 1.57
C ASP A 272 -14.19 -6.17 1.59
N CYS A 273 -13.43 -6.88 0.75
CA CYS A 273 -11.98 -6.81 0.75
C CYS A 273 -11.46 -5.83 -0.29
N VAL A 274 -11.66 -4.53 -0.04
CA VAL A 274 -11.25 -3.44 -0.96
C VAL A 274 -9.80 -3.02 -0.77
N THR A 275 -9.20 -3.26 0.40
CA THR A 275 -7.81 -2.92 0.68
C THR A 275 -6.86 -3.96 0.09
N ARG A 276 -6.10 -3.59 -0.92
CA ARG A 276 -5.17 -4.50 -1.60
C ARG A 276 -3.77 -4.38 -1.01
N CYS A 277 -3.64 -4.66 0.29
CA CYS A 277 -2.40 -4.57 1.06
C CYS A 277 -1.59 -5.87 0.96
N ARG A 278 -1.08 -6.20 -0.22
CA ARG A 278 -0.20 -7.38 -0.41
C ARG A 278 1.03 -7.21 0.44
N THR A 279 1.43 -8.26 1.15
CA THR A 279 2.50 -8.17 2.16
C THR A 279 3.47 -9.32 2.00
N ILE A 280 4.77 -9.06 2.17
CA ILE A 280 5.79 -10.08 2.28
C ILE A 280 6.45 -10.04 3.66
N ALA A 281 6.71 -11.20 4.21
CA ALA A 281 7.51 -11.39 5.43
C ALA A 281 7.90 -12.86 5.62
N GLY A 282 9.13 -13.11 6.08
CA GLY A 282 9.59 -14.44 6.47
C GLY A 282 9.47 -15.49 5.37
N GLY A 283 9.86 -15.15 4.15
CA GLY A 283 9.79 -16.03 2.98
C GLY A 283 8.41 -16.22 2.38
N LYS A 284 7.39 -15.51 2.85
CA LYS A 284 6.00 -15.72 2.48
C LYS A 284 5.37 -14.47 1.86
N PHE A 285 4.46 -14.68 0.91
CA PHE A 285 3.57 -13.67 0.35
C PHE A 285 2.17 -13.87 0.91
N TYR A 286 1.58 -12.80 1.43
CA TYR A 286 0.24 -12.79 2.02
C TYR A 286 -0.69 -11.84 1.26
N LEU A 287 -1.98 -12.17 1.27
CA LEU A 287 -3.00 -11.34 0.66
C LEU A 287 -3.15 -9.98 1.38
N CYS A 288 -2.83 -9.91 2.66
CA CYS A 288 -2.79 -8.65 3.44
C CYS A 288 -1.94 -8.79 4.71
N SER A 289 -1.61 -7.65 5.33
CA SER A 289 -0.82 -7.58 6.56
C SER A 289 -1.49 -8.23 7.78
N LEU A 290 -2.83 -8.35 7.80
CA LEU A 290 -3.51 -9.08 8.87
C LEU A 290 -3.19 -10.58 8.83
N LEU A 291 -3.20 -11.19 7.65
CA LEU A 291 -2.84 -12.61 7.49
C LEU A 291 -1.40 -12.85 7.96
N LYS A 292 -0.46 -11.98 7.56
CA LYS A 292 0.91 -12.02 8.06
C LYS A 292 0.96 -11.95 9.60
N THR A 293 0.20 -11.04 10.21
CA THR A 293 0.15 -10.90 11.66
C THR A 293 -0.42 -12.13 12.34
N MET A 294 -1.48 -12.74 11.78
CA MET A 294 -2.06 -13.98 12.31
C MET A 294 -1.05 -15.14 12.27
N ASP A 295 -0.27 -15.27 11.19
CA ASP A 295 0.79 -16.27 11.09
C ASP A 295 1.88 -16.02 12.15
N CYS A 296 2.36 -14.78 12.29
CA CYS A 296 3.35 -14.40 13.31
C CYS A 296 2.88 -14.63 14.75
N LEU A 297 1.58 -14.54 15.01
CA LEU A 297 0.98 -14.80 16.33
C LEU A 297 0.67 -16.29 16.57
N GLY A 298 0.86 -17.15 15.56
CA GLY A 298 0.51 -18.57 15.64
C GLY A 298 -0.98 -18.82 15.81
N ILE A 299 -1.82 -18.02 15.16
CA ILE A 299 -3.28 -18.18 15.21
C ILE A 299 -3.69 -19.31 14.27
N THR A 300 -4.42 -20.30 14.81
CA THR A 300 -4.95 -21.43 14.05
C THR A 300 -6.47 -21.32 13.85
N PRO A 301 -7.06 -21.96 12.83
CA PRO A 301 -6.37 -22.64 11.73
C PRO A 301 -5.75 -21.67 10.75
N PHE A 302 -4.46 -21.80 10.54
CA PHE A 302 -3.71 -21.08 9.51
C PHE A 302 -2.98 -22.13 8.67
N THR A 303 -3.27 -22.20 7.38
CA THR A 303 -2.82 -23.27 6.50
C THR A 303 -1.91 -22.76 5.39
N SER A 304 -1.29 -23.68 4.67
CA SER A 304 -0.49 -23.34 3.50
C SER A 304 -1.30 -22.68 2.36
N SER A 305 -2.63 -22.70 2.42
CA SER A 305 -3.50 -21.95 1.49
C SER A 305 -3.64 -20.46 1.85
N ASP A 306 -3.25 -20.06 3.06
CA ASP A 306 -3.39 -18.68 3.55
C ASP A 306 -2.18 -17.80 3.18
N TYR A 307 -1.11 -18.40 2.65
CA TYR A 307 0.08 -17.70 2.14
C TYR A 307 0.67 -18.43 0.94
N VAL A 308 1.61 -17.78 0.26
CA VAL A 308 2.45 -18.41 -0.76
C VAL A 308 3.91 -18.38 -0.30
N ASP A 309 4.56 -19.54 -0.27
CA ASP A 309 6.01 -19.61 -0.08
C ASP A 309 6.70 -19.00 -1.31
N LEU A 310 7.46 -17.91 -1.11
CA LEU A 310 8.16 -17.19 -2.16
C LEU A 310 9.23 -18.04 -2.86
N TYR A 311 9.74 -19.06 -2.19
CA TYR A 311 10.83 -19.89 -2.67
C TYR A 311 10.35 -21.21 -3.33
N ALA A 312 9.05 -21.49 -3.28
CA ALA A 312 8.48 -22.64 -4.01
C ALA A 312 8.68 -22.47 -5.52
N GLU A 313 8.82 -23.57 -6.23
CA GLU A 313 8.99 -23.57 -7.70
C GLU A 313 7.76 -22.98 -8.41
N ASP A 314 6.57 -23.27 -7.89
CA ASP A 314 5.29 -22.81 -8.41
C ASP A 314 4.77 -21.52 -7.74
N ALA A 315 5.65 -20.76 -7.05
CA ALA A 315 5.28 -19.56 -6.30
C ALA A 315 4.54 -18.54 -7.17
N ARG A 316 5.00 -18.29 -8.39
CA ARG A 316 4.35 -17.34 -9.32
C ARG A 316 2.91 -17.74 -9.62
N ASP A 317 2.68 -19.00 -9.96
CA ASP A 317 1.34 -19.51 -10.26
C ASP A 317 0.42 -19.45 -9.04
N LYS A 318 0.95 -19.75 -7.86
CA LYS A 318 0.22 -19.64 -6.60
C LYS A 318 -0.14 -18.19 -6.27
N ILE A 319 0.77 -17.24 -6.47
CA ILE A 319 0.49 -15.80 -6.31
C ILE A 319 -0.61 -15.39 -7.29
N SER A 320 -0.48 -15.71 -8.56
CA SER A 320 -1.50 -15.40 -9.57
C SER A 320 -2.88 -15.95 -9.18
N LYS A 321 -2.94 -17.21 -8.72
CA LYS A 321 -4.17 -17.84 -8.23
C LYS A 321 -4.72 -17.16 -6.98
N MET A 322 -3.85 -16.76 -6.05
CA MET A 322 -4.25 -16.04 -4.83
C MET A 322 -4.81 -14.66 -5.13
N LEU A 323 -4.35 -14.01 -6.18
CA LEU A 323 -4.80 -12.67 -6.61
C LEU A 323 -6.05 -12.71 -7.49
N ASP A 324 -6.44 -13.87 -8.02
CA ASP A 324 -7.61 -14.01 -8.89
C ASP A 324 -8.90 -13.70 -8.13
N MET A 325 -9.60 -12.65 -8.55
CA MET A 325 -10.85 -12.16 -7.93
C MET A 325 -12.02 -13.16 -8.03
N LYS A 326 -11.91 -14.18 -8.87
CA LYS A 326 -12.93 -15.25 -9.01
C LYS A 326 -12.77 -16.35 -7.95
N ARG A 327 -11.64 -16.38 -7.24
CA ARG A 327 -11.37 -17.38 -6.20
C ARG A 327 -11.84 -16.91 -4.83
N PRO A 328 -12.14 -17.80 -3.89
CA PRO A 328 -12.44 -17.44 -2.53
C PRO A 328 -11.25 -16.76 -1.86
N LEU A 329 -11.53 -15.95 -0.84
CA LEU A 329 -10.49 -15.48 0.09
C LEU A 329 -9.90 -16.68 0.83
N PRO A 330 -8.64 -16.60 1.29
CA PRO A 330 -8.06 -17.58 2.21
C PRO A 330 -8.93 -17.81 3.45
N ASN A 331 -8.91 -19.02 4.00
CA ASN A 331 -9.72 -19.38 5.18
C ASN A 331 -9.46 -18.46 6.39
N ALA A 332 -8.22 -18.04 6.58
CA ALA A 332 -7.87 -17.09 7.63
C ALA A 332 -8.61 -15.75 7.53
N CYS A 333 -9.08 -15.35 6.34
CA CYS A 333 -9.92 -14.16 6.17
C CYS A 333 -11.29 -14.27 6.86
N SER A 334 -11.73 -15.48 7.26
CA SER A 334 -12.94 -15.67 8.07
C SER A 334 -12.88 -14.95 9.40
N PHE A 335 -11.68 -14.66 9.90
CA PHE A 335 -11.44 -13.97 11.17
C PHE A 335 -11.29 -12.44 11.05
N CYS A 336 -11.37 -11.91 9.83
CA CYS A 336 -11.43 -10.48 9.57
C CYS A 336 -12.89 -9.99 9.58
N THR A 337 -13.13 -8.79 10.12
CA THR A 337 -14.46 -8.16 10.11
C THR A 337 -14.81 -7.54 8.76
N GLY A 338 -13.85 -7.43 7.85
CA GLY A 338 -14.01 -6.80 6.54
C GLY A 338 -13.40 -5.40 6.50
N CYS A 339 -13.11 -4.95 5.29
CA CYS A 339 -12.61 -3.62 4.99
C CYS A 339 -13.47 -2.98 3.89
N SER A 340 -14.79 -3.22 3.90
CA SER A 340 -15.72 -2.60 2.97
C SER A 340 -15.81 -1.10 3.23
N GLU A 341 -16.19 -0.35 2.21
CA GLU A 341 -16.45 1.08 2.35
C GLU A 341 -17.53 1.34 3.42
N GLN A 342 -18.52 0.47 3.51
CA GLN A 342 -19.55 0.52 4.52
C GLN A 342 -18.98 0.28 5.95
N ALA A 343 -18.04 -0.67 6.11
CA ALA A 343 -17.36 -0.87 7.40
C ALA A 343 -16.51 0.34 7.81
N TRP A 344 -16.01 1.12 6.83
CA TRP A 344 -15.35 2.41 7.09
C TRP A 344 -16.33 3.49 7.50
N ASN A 345 -17.56 3.47 7.00
CA ASN A 345 -18.58 4.48 7.27
C ASN A 345 -19.38 4.18 8.55
N ASP A 346 -19.62 2.91 8.88
CA ASP A 346 -20.50 2.49 10.00
C ASP A 346 -19.79 2.40 11.35
N GLY A 347 -18.46 2.35 11.37
CA GLY A 347 -17.70 2.08 12.59
C GLY A 347 -16.58 3.07 12.86
N THR A 348 -16.92 4.34 13.13
CA THR A 348 -15.89 5.29 13.57
C THR A 348 -15.52 5.04 15.02
N ILE A 349 -14.29 4.63 15.23
CA ILE A 349 -13.67 4.49 16.56
C ILE A 349 -12.61 5.56 16.76
N GLU A 350 -12.30 5.86 18.01
CA GLU A 350 -11.22 6.78 18.36
C GLU A 350 -9.89 6.29 17.75
N VAL A 351 -9.17 7.21 17.11
CA VAL A 351 -7.86 6.91 16.54
C VAL A 351 -6.81 6.74 17.62
N ALA A 352 -5.95 5.78 17.43
CA ALA A 352 -4.77 5.55 18.26
C ALA A 352 -5.06 5.48 19.77
N GLU A 353 -6.26 5.00 20.18
CA GLU A 353 -6.53 4.66 21.58
C GLU A 353 -5.48 3.64 22.06
N GLN A 354 -4.81 3.95 23.18
CA GLN A 354 -3.70 3.12 23.67
C GLN A 354 -4.15 2.02 24.62
N VAL A 355 -3.58 0.81 24.46
CA VAL A 355 -3.73 -0.27 25.45
C VAL A 355 -2.47 -0.39 26.31
N GLN A 356 -2.67 -0.67 27.59
CA GLN A 356 -1.57 -0.80 28.57
C GLN A 356 -0.91 -2.18 28.51
N LYS A 357 -1.67 -3.20 28.12
CA LYS A 357 -1.20 -4.60 28.01
C LYS A 357 -1.65 -5.17 26.67
N PRO A 358 -0.95 -6.19 26.15
CA PRO A 358 -1.41 -6.90 24.98
C PRO A 358 -2.85 -7.40 25.14
N LEU A 359 -3.63 -7.25 24.07
CA LEU A 359 -4.98 -7.78 24.05
C LEU A 359 -4.93 -9.31 23.92
N PRO A 360 -5.88 -10.02 24.55
CA PRO A 360 -5.99 -11.47 24.37
C PRO A 360 -6.45 -11.79 22.95
N TYR A 361 -6.00 -12.92 22.43
CA TYR A 361 -6.45 -13.48 21.16
C TYR A 361 -6.54 -15.01 21.26
N ILE A 362 -7.35 -15.60 20.40
CA ILE A 362 -7.57 -17.04 20.39
C ILE A 362 -6.51 -17.66 19.47
N ARG A 363 -5.67 -18.55 20.01
CA ARG A 363 -4.63 -19.25 19.24
C ARG A 363 -5.18 -20.45 18.48
N GLU A 364 -6.12 -21.17 19.09
CA GLU A 364 -6.76 -22.33 18.46
C GLU A 364 -8.23 -22.00 18.20
N ARG A 365 -8.67 -22.26 16.98
CA ARG A 365 -10.05 -22.07 16.56
C ARG A 365 -10.55 -23.37 15.95
N VAL A 366 -11.56 -23.88 16.53
CA VAL A 366 -12.23 -25.15 16.12
C VAL A 366 -13.13 -24.91 14.93
#